data_f4c5e3baf6d0ea819e3e3bd2777467e6
#
_entry.id   f4c5e3baf6d0ea819e3e3bd2777467e6
#
_cell.length_a   1.000
_cell.length_b   1.000
_cell.length_c   1.000
_cell.angle_alpha   90.00
_cell.angle_beta   90.00
_cell.angle_gamma   90.00
#
_symmetry.space_group_name_H-M   'P 1'
#
loop_
_entity.id
_entity.type
_entity.pdbx_description
1 polymer ?
#
loop_
_entity_poly.entity_id
_entity_poly.type
_entity_poly.pdbx_seq_one_letter_code
_entity_poly.pdbx_strand_id
1 'polypeptide(L)'
;MSELLLASTSPWRRMLLEKLSLPFECAAPDVDETPLPGESARQLVVRLAQAKAQALASRYPHHLIIGSDQVCVLDGEITGKPHTEENAHRQLRQASGTIVTFYTGLALYNSANGQLQTECEPFDVHFRHLSDREIEGYIRKENPLQCAGSFKSEGLGITLFERLEGRDPNSLVGLPLIALCQMLRREGYNPLLS
;
A
#
# COMPACT_ATOMS: atom_id res chain seq x y z
N MET A 1 13.80 13.22 21.14
CA MET A 1 13.06 13.11 19.88
C MET A 1 12.72 11.63 19.68
N SER A 2 11.46 11.31 19.35
CA SER A 2 11.08 9.91 19.12
C SER A 2 11.74 9.39 17.85
N GLU A 3 12.19 8.15 17.87
CA GLU A 3 12.76 7.49 16.69
C GLU A 3 11.63 6.98 15.78
N LEU A 4 11.89 6.93 14.49
CA LEU A 4 10.92 6.50 13.49
C LEU A 4 11.14 5.05 13.13
N LEU A 5 10.08 4.25 13.14
CA LEU A 5 10.10 2.84 12.80
C LEU A 5 9.06 2.53 11.72
N LEU A 6 9.48 1.85 10.67
CA LEU A 6 8.58 1.31 9.66
C LEU A 6 8.30 -0.16 9.97
N ALA A 7 7.04 -0.47 10.30
CA ALA A 7 6.58 -1.84 10.60
C ALA A 7 6.30 -2.58 9.29
N SER A 8 7.35 -2.88 8.53
CA SER A 8 7.24 -3.54 7.23
C SER A 8 8.59 -4.11 6.80
N THR A 9 8.55 -5.20 6.04
CA THR A 9 9.69 -5.76 5.32
C THR A 9 9.65 -5.43 3.83
N SER A 10 8.66 -4.67 3.38
CA SER A 10 8.51 -4.30 1.97
C SER A 10 9.65 -3.38 1.51
N PRO A 11 10.44 -3.78 0.52
CA PRO A 11 11.48 -2.91 -0.03
C PRO A 11 10.90 -1.66 -0.70
N TRP A 12 9.69 -1.74 -1.22
CA TRP A 12 8.98 -0.63 -1.86
C TRP A 12 8.60 0.45 -0.85
N ARG A 13 8.02 0.06 0.30
CA ARG A 13 7.67 0.99 1.36
C ARG A 13 8.90 1.63 1.97
N ARG A 14 9.96 0.86 2.14
CA ARG A 14 11.25 1.39 2.61
C ARG A 14 11.77 2.47 1.66
N MET A 15 11.81 2.16 0.37
CA MET A 15 12.27 3.10 -0.66
C MET A 15 11.42 4.37 -0.69
N LEU A 16 10.10 4.25 -0.52
CA LEU A 16 9.21 5.41 -0.45
C LEU A 16 9.50 6.28 0.77
N LEU A 17 9.67 5.67 1.95
CA LEU A 17 9.96 6.42 3.18
C LEU A 17 11.31 7.15 3.11
N GLU A 18 12.28 6.59 2.42
CA GLU A 18 13.60 7.22 2.19
C GLU A 18 13.48 8.60 1.50
N LYS A 19 12.40 8.83 0.75
CA LYS A 19 12.15 10.13 0.11
C LYS A 19 12.02 11.28 1.12
N LEU A 20 11.64 10.98 2.36
CA LEU A 20 11.48 12.00 3.40
C LEU A 20 12.81 12.45 4.02
N SER A 21 13.90 11.77 3.70
CA SER A 21 15.25 12.06 4.22
C SER A 21 15.33 12.04 5.75
N LEU A 22 14.51 11.18 6.37
CA LEU A 22 14.51 10.99 7.82
C LEU A 22 15.22 9.69 8.18
N PRO A 23 15.94 9.62 9.31
CA PRO A 23 16.46 8.37 9.80
C PRO A 23 15.31 7.49 10.31
N PHE A 24 15.33 6.20 9.97
CA PHE A 24 14.34 5.24 10.43
C PHE A 24 14.90 3.82 10.42
N GLU A 25 14.27 2.96 11.21
CA GLU A 25 14.51 1.53 11.20
C GLU A 25 13.32 0.82 10.55
N CYS A 26 13.55 -0.42 10.10
CA CYS A 26 12.50 -1.32 9.64
C CYS A 26 12.46 -2.56 10.52
N ALA A 27 11.26 -3.04 10.84
CA ALA A 27 11.08 -4.29 11.54
C ALA A 27 9.83 -5.01 11.03
N ALA A 28 9.87 -6.33 11.02
CA ALA A 28 8.75 -7.16 10.57
C ALA A 28 7.67 -7.21 11.67
N PRO A 29 6.43 -6.80 11.37
CA PRO A 29 5.31 -7.03 12.26
C PRO A 29 4.80 -8.46 12.11
N ASP A 30 4.42 -9.09 13.23
CA ASP A 30 3.77 -10.40 13.23
C ASP A 30 2.27 -10.18 13.48
N VAL A 31 1.48 -10.22 12.42
CA VAL A 31 0.05 -9.92 12.45
C VAL A 31 -0.70 -10.92 11.58
N ASP A 32 -1.84 -11.40 12.08
CA ASP A 32 -2.78 -12.19 11.28
C ASP A 32 -3.50 -11.26 10.29
N GLU A 33 -3.24 -11.45 9.02
CA GLU A 33 -3.80 -10.62 7.94
C GLU A 33 -5.13 -11.14 7.38
N THR A 34 -5.71 -12.18 7.99
CA THR A 34 -6.99 -12.77 7.55
C THR A 34 -8.12 -11.73 7.63
N PRO A 35 -8.87 -11.50 6.52
CA PRO A 35 -10.03 -10.64 6.55
C PRO A 35 -11.11 -11.15 7.51
N LEU A 36 -11.81 -10.23 8.18
CA LEU A 36 -12.94 -10.57 9.03
C LEU A 36 -14.23 -10.65 8.21
N PRO A 37 -15.22 -11.47 8.64
CA PRO A 37 -16.50 -11.54 7.94
C PRO A 37 -17.16 -10.16 7.83
N GLY A 38 -17.60 -9.81 6.61
CA GLY A 38 -18.27 -8.54 6.34
C GLY A 38 -17.38 -7.30 6.34
N GLU A 39 -16.08 -7.48 6.47
CA GLU A 39 -15.13 -6.36 6.49
C GLU A 39 -14.94 -5.77 5.07
N SER A 40 -15.13 -4.46 4.94
CA SER A 40 -14.86 -3.77 3.68
C SER A 40 -13.36 -3.64 3.43
N ALA A 41 -12.98 -3.33 2.18
CA ALA A 41 -11.57 -3.07 1.84
C ALA A 41 -10.98 -1.94 2.70
N ARG A 42 -11.72 -0.85 2.90
CA ARG A 42 -11.29 0.27 3.77
C ARG A 42 -11.07 -0.18 5.21
N GLN A 43 -12.02 -0.91 5.77
CA GLN A 43 -11.93 -1.40 7.14
C GLN A 43 -10.74 -2.34 7.32
N LEU A 44 -10.54 -3.25 6.38
CA LEU A 44 -9.46 -4.22 6.41
C LEU A 44 -8.08 -3.53 6.44
N VAL A 45 -7.83 -2.62 5.51
CA VAL A 45 -6.50 -2.00 5.40
C VAL A 45 -6.19 -1.08 6.59
N VAL A 46 -7.18 -0.39 7.14
CA VAL A 46 -7.00 0.44 8.34
C VAL A 46 -6.72 -0.44 9.55
N ARG A 47 -7.51 -1.50 9.74
CA ARG A 47 -7.31 -2.44 10.84
C ARG A 47 -5.92 -3.08 10.80
N LEU A 48 -5.49 -3.54 9.62
CA LEU A 48 -4.18 -4.18 9.47
C LEU A 48 -3.04 -3.19 9.60
N ALA A 49 -3.18 -1.96 9.09
CA ALA A 49 -2.18 -0.92 9.30
C ALA A 49 -1.98 -0.61 10.78
N GLN A 50 -3.07 -0.47 11.52
CA GLN A 50 -3.04 -0.26 12.97
C GLN A 50 -2.40 -1.45 13.69
N ALA A 51 -2.83 -2.67 13.37
CA ALA A 51 -2.31 -3.89 14.00
C ALA A 51 -0.79 -4.03 13.77
N LYS A 52 -0.32 -3.74 12.56
CA LYS A 52 1.11 -3.79 12.23
C LYS A 52 1.92 -2.79 13.04
N ALA A 53 1.44 -1.55 13.18
CA ALA A 53 2.12 -0.54 13.98
C ALA A 53 2.15 -0.94 15.47
N GLN A 54 1.05 -1.42 16.01
CA GLN A 54 0.94 -1.76 17.41
C GLN A 54 1.67 -3.06 17.79
N ALA A 55 1.83 -3.99 16.85
CA ALA A 55 2.52 -5.26 17.09
C ALA A 55 3.97 -5.09 17.53
N LEU A 56 4.60 -3.98 17.19
CA LEU A 56 5.99 -3.69 17.53
C LEU A 56 6.16 -2.78 18.74
N ALA A 57 5.06 -2.28 19.31
CA ALA A 57 5.10 -1.27 20.36
C ALA A 57 5.89 -1.70 21.60
N SER A 58 5.78 -2.96 22.02
CA SER A 58 6.48 -3.46 23.21
C SER A 58 7.99 -3.56 23.02
N ARG A 59 8.42 -3.85 21.79
CA ARG A 59 9.85 -3.93 21.42
C ARG A 59 10.46 -2.55 21.15
N TYR A 60 9.62 -1.58 20.83
CA TYR A 60 10.02 -0.21 20.46
C TYR A 60 9.18 0.80 21.26
N PRO A 61 9.43 0.92 22.58
CA PRO A 61 8.52 1.65 23.50
C PRO A 61 8.57 3.17 23.41
N HIS A 62 9.49 3.75 22.64
CA HIS A 62 9.67 5.19 22.49
C HIS A 62 9.79 5.62 21.04
N HIS A 63 8.94 5.05 20.18
CA HIS A 63 9.01 5.24 18.72
C HIS A 63 7.71 5.80 18.15
N LEU A 64 7.84 6.47 17.02
CA LEU A 64 6.74 6.68 16.09
C LEU A 64 6.75 5.52 15.10
N ILE A 65 5.74 4.67 15.16
CA ILE A 65 5.67 3.43 14.40
C ILE A 65 4.68 3.58 13.26
N ILE A 66 5.15 3.37 12.03
CA ILE A 66 4.35 3.44 10.80
C ILE A 66 3.89 2.05 10.44
N GLY A 67 2.56 1.87 10.35
CA GLY A 67 1.94 0.66 9.78
C GLY A 67 1.23 1.00 8.49
N SER A 68 1.26 0.08 7.54
CA SER A 68 0.55 0.24 6.27
C SER A 68 0.12 -1.10 5.72
N ASP A 69 -1.04 -1.12 5.06
CA ASP A 69 -1.56 -2.27 4.35
C ASP A 69 -2.27 -1.81 3.09
N GLN A 70 -2.29 -2.64 2.04
CA GLN A 70 -2.89 -2.27 0.78
C GLN A 70 -3.67 -3.45 0.20
N VAL A 71 -4.83 -3.14 -0.37
CA VAL A 71 -5.60 -4.09 -1.17
C VAL A 71 -5.98 -3.47 -2.52
N CYS A 72 -6.12 -4.34 -3.51
CA CYS A 72 -6.62 -4.01 -4.83
C CYS A 72 -8.09 -4.45 -4.91
N VAL A 73 -8.96 -3.56 -5.36
CA VAL A 73 -10.37 -3.88 -5.60
C VAL A 73 -10.65 -3.84 -7.09
N LEU A 74 -11.06 -4.98 -7.61
CA LEU A 74 -11.40 -5.21 -9.02
C LEU A 74 -12.83 -5.73 -9.09
N ASP A 75 -13.67 -5.04 -9.84
CA ASP A 75 -15.09 -5.39 -9.99
C ASP A 75 -15.81 -5.56 -8.64
N GLY A 76 -15.53 -4.64 -7.72
CA GLY A 76 -16.13 -4.63 -6.37
C GLY A 76 -15.58 -5.64 -5.39
N GLU A 77 -14.61 -6.47 -5.80
CA GLU A 77 -14.03 -7.51 -4.96
C GLU A 77 -12.56 -7.28 -4.67
N ILE A 78 -12.15 -7.61 -3.44
CA ILE A 78 -10.73 -7.59 -3.07
C ILE A 78 -10.01 -8.66 -3.89
N THR A 79 -9.00 -8.25 -4.64
CA THR A 79 -8.26 -9.09 -5.56
C THR A 79 -6.81 -9.21 -5.13
N GLY A 80 -6.36 -10.42 -4.91
CA GLY A 80 -4.99 -10.70 -4.49
C GLY A 80 -4.03 -10.93 -5.65
N LYS A 81 -2.88 -11.51 -5.32
CA LYS A 81 -1.88 -11.93 -6.29
C LYS A 81 -2.41 -13.08 -7.16
N PRO A 82 -2.14 -13.08 -8.46
CA PRO A 82 -2.63 -14.15 -9.34
C PRO A 82 -1.92 -15.49 -9.16
N HIS A 83 -0.62 -15.47 -8.84
CA HIS A 83 0.27 -16.63 -8.69
C HIS A 83 0.51 -17.44 -9.97
N THR A 84 -0.43 -17.48 -10.91
CA THR A 84 -0.32 -18.19 -12.19
C THR A 84 -0.57 -17.24 -13.36
N GLU A 85 -0.02 -17.58 -14.52
CA GLU A 85 -0.26 -16.81 -15.76
C GLU A 85 -1.75 -16.83 -16.15
N GLU A 86 -2.43 -17.95 -15.97
CA GLU A 86 -3.86 -18.06 -16.25
C GLU A 86 -4.70 -17.11 -15.39
N ASN A 87 -4.41 -17.04 -14.10
CA ASN A 87 -5.09 -16.12 -13.20
C ASN A 87 -4.75 -14.66 -13.53
N ALA A 88 -3.48 -14.37 -13.88
CA ALA A 88 -3.08 -13.04 -14.28
C ALA A 88 -3.82 -12.58 -15.54
N HIS A 89 -3.94 -13.47 -16.53
CA HIS A 89 -4.68 -13.19 -17.74
C HIS A 89 -6.16 -12.88 -17.43
N ARG A 90 -6.78 -13.67 -16.57
CA ARG A 90 -8.17 -13.46 -16.16
C ARG A 90 -8.35 -12.12 -15.45
N GLN A 91 -7.47 -11.78 -14.50
CA GLN A 91 -7.54 -10.53 -13.76
C GLN A 91 -7.37 -9.32 -14.68
N LEU A 92 -6.42 -9.34 -15.61
CA LEU A 92 -6.21 -8.25 -16.55
C LEU A 92 -7.35 -8.12 -17.55
N ARG A 93 -7.96 -9.22 -17.95
CA ARG A 93 -9.16 -9.18 -18.80
C ARG A 93 -10.34 -8.53 -18.07
N GLN A 94 -10.54 -8.84 -16.79
CA GLN A 94 -11.55 -8.19 -15.96
C GLN A 94 -11.26 -6.69 -15.77
N ALA A 95 -9.99 -6.32 -15.63
CA ALA A 95 -9.58 -4.93 -15.45
C ALA A 95 -9.71 -4.09 -16.70
N SER A 96 -9.59 -4.70 -17.89
CA SER A 96 -9.64 -4.01 -19.18
C SER A 96 -10.84 -3.08 -19.29
N GLY A 97 -10.59 -1.80 -19.57
CA GLY A 97 -11.64 -0.79 -19.75
C GLY A 97 -12.38 -0.40 -18.47
N THR A 98 -11.89 -0.77 -17.30
CA THR A 98 -12.53 -0.47 -16.00
C THR A 98 -11.64 0.35 -15.09
N ILE A 99 -12.20 0.77 -13.95
CA ILE A 99 -11.47 1.44 -12.88
C ILE A 99 -11.13 0.41 -11.81
N VAL A 100 -9.84 0.25 -11.54
CA VAL A 100 -9.34 -0.58 -10.45
C VAL A 100 -8.93 0.34 -9.31
N THR A 101 -9.46 0.11 -8.10
CA THR A 101 -9.19 0.96 -6.93
C THR A 101 -8.25 0.24 -5.97
N PHE A 102 -7.18 0.94 -5.59
CA PHE A 102 -6.30 0.53 -4.50
C PHE A 102 -6.69 1.29 -3.25
N TYR A 103 -6.85 0.57 -2.15
CA TYR A 103 -7.02 1.17 -0.82
C TYR A 103 -5.76 0.90 -0.02
N THR A 104 -5.14 1.97 0.48
CA THR A 104 -3.96 1.86 1.33
C THR A 104 -4.27 2.41 2.70
N GLY A 105 -4.22 1.54 3.71
CA GLY A 105 -4.33 1.92 5.11
C GLY A 105 -3.00 2.44 5.61
N LEU A 106 -3.05 3.48 6.43
CA LEU A 106 -1.89 4.09 7.08
C LEU A 106 -2.18 4.29 8.55
N ALA A 107 -1.24 3.90 9.40
CA ALA A 107 -1.30 4.15 10.83
C ALA A 107 0.02 4.74 11.30
N LEU A 108 -0.05 5.72 12.18
CA LEU A 108 1.10 6.23 12.93
C LEU A 108 0.79 6.06 14.42
N TYR A 109 1.55 5.22 15.09
CA TYR A 109 1.38 4.91 16.49
C TYR A 109 2.57 5.42 17.30
N ASN A 110 2.30 6.29 18.28
CA ASN A 110 3.31 6.77 19.20
C ASN A 110 3.34 5.81 20.40
N SER A 111 4.34 4.94 20.46
CA SER A 111 4.44 3.92 21.52
C SER A 111 4.79 4.49 22.88
N ALA A 112 5.27 5.74 22.97
CA ALA A 112 5.58 6.39 24.24
C ALA A 112 4.32 6.86 24.98
N ASN A 113 3.26 7.27 24.26
CA ASN A 113 2.05 7.83 24.86
C ASN A 113 0.75 7.16 24.42
N GLY A 114 0.81 6.18 23.51
CA GLY A 114 -0.36 5.45 23.04
C GLY A 114 -1.23 6.19 22.01
N GLN A 115 -0.80 7.35 21.52
CA GLN A 115 -1.57 8.08 20.50
C GLN A 115 -1.51 7.35 19.17
N LEU A 116 -2.66 7.26 18.52
CA LEU A 116 -2.82 6.59 17.24
C LEU A 116 -3.52 7.51 16.24
N GLN A 117 -2.97 7.58 15.04
CA GLN A 117 -3.60 8.22 13.89
C GLN A 117 -3.76 7.17 12.80
N THR A 118 -4.91 7.14 12.15
CA THR A 118 -5.17 6.23 11.03
C THR A 118 -5.83 6.96 9.88
N GLU A 119 -5.58 6.47 8.67
CA GLU A 119 -6.18 7.00 7.44
C GLU A 119 -6.27 5.89 6.40
N CYS A 120 -7.24 6.00 5.49
CA CYS A 120 -7.36 5.17 4.30
C CYS A 120 -7.23 6.06 3.07
N GLU A 121 -6.26 5.75 2.21
CA GLU A 121 -6.00 6.49 0.98
C GLU A 121 -6.46 5.67 -0.22
N PRO A 122 -7.53 6.09 -0.94
CA PRO A 122 -7.91 5.44 -2.18
C PRO A 122 -7.08 5.99 -3.35
N PHE A 123 -6.85 5.13 -4.33
CA PHE A 123 -6.20 5.51 -5.58
C PHE A 123 -6.81 4.73 -6.73
N ASP A 124 -7.29 5.43 -7.76
CA ASP A 124 -7.98 4.86 -8.90
C ASP A 124 -7.06 4.74 -10.10
N VAL A 125 -7.02 3.54 -10.67
CA VAL A 125 -6.28 3.24 -11.90
C VAL A 125 -7.31 2.98 -12.99
N HIS A 126 -7.37 3.88 -13.98
CA HIS A 126 -8.26 3.74 -15.12
C HIS A 126 -7.54 2.96 -16.21
N PHE A 127 -7.98 1.71 -16.43
CA PHE A 127 -7.42 0.86 -17.47
C PHE A 127 -7.97 1.25 -18.83
N ARG A 128 -7.11 1.27 -19.84
CA ARG A 128 -7.57 1.32 -21.22
C ARG A 128 -8.13 -0.05 -21.63
N HIS A 129 -8.80 -0.12 -22.76
CA HIS A 129 -9.21 -1.40 -23.31
C HIS A 129 -7.99 -2.17 -23.81
N LEU A 130 -7.85 -3.41 -23.36
CA LEU A 130 -6.72 -4.28 -23.66
C LEU A 130 -7.16 -5.44 -24.54
N SER A 131 -6.38 -5.73 -25.59
CA SER A 131 -6.56 -6.95 -26.36
C SER A 131 -5.93 -8.15 -25.61
N ASP A 132 -6.35 -9.36 -25.95
CA ASP A 132 -5.74 -10.57 -25.40
C ASP A 132 -4.23 -10.65 -25.70
N ARG A 133 -3.83 -10.20 -26.89
CA ARG A 133 -2.42 -10.17 -27.29
C ARG A 133 -1.61 -9.19 -26.44
N GLU A 134 -2.18 -8.05 -26.10
CA GLU A 134 -1.54 -7.08 -25.21
C GLU A 134 -1.38 -7.63 -23.80
N ILE A 135 -2.41 -8.31 -23.30
CA ILE A 135 -2.37 -8.96 -21.97
C ILE A 135 -1.28 -10.03 -21.93
N GLU A 136 -1.24 -10.90 -22.93
CA GLU A 136 -0.20 -11.93 -23.04
C GLU A 136 1.20 -11.34 -23.11
N GLY A 137 1.37 -10.30 -23.92
CA GLY A 137 2.64 -9.59 -24.06
C GLY A 137 3.10 -8.95 -22.75
N TYR A 138 2.18 -8.34 -22.03
CA TYR A 138 2.47 -7.74 -20.73
C TYR A 138 2.90 -8.79 -19.70
N ILE A 139 2.14 -9.88 -19.55
CA ILE A 139 2.46 -10.97 -18.60
C ILE A 139 3.83 -11.56 -18.91
N ARG A 140 4.13 -11.78 -20.17
CA ARG A 140 5.42 -12.35 -20.59
C ARG A 140 6.59 -11.43 -20.25
N LYS A 141 6.44 -10.13 -20.43
CA LYS A 141 7.52 -9.16 -20.22
C LYS A 141 7.71 -8.78 -18.77
N GLU A 142 6.62 -8.55 -18.03
CA GLU A 142 6.67 -8.05 -16.66
C GLU A 142 6.67 -9.16 -15.61
N ASN A 143 6.08 -10.30 -15.91
CA ASN A 143 5.89 -11.40 -14.97
C ASN A 143 5.22 -10.94 -13.66
N PRO A 144 3.97 -10.44 -13.70
CA PRO A 144 3.31 -9.81 -12.54
C PRO A 144 2.65 -10.80 -11.59
N LEU A 145 3.14 -12.03 -11.49
CA LEU A 145 2.45 -13.12 -10.74
C LEU A 145 2.41 -12.90 -9.25
N GLN A 146 3.29 -12.04 -8.72
CA GLN A 146 3.35 -11.71 -7.29
C GLN A 146 2.81 -10.32 -6.97
N CYS A 147 2.07 -9.71 -7.91
CA CYS A 147 1.49 -8.39 -7.75
C CYS A 147 -0.03 -8.47 -7.66
N ALA A 148 -0.63 -7.87 -6.63
CA ALA A 148 -2.08 -7.79 -6.51
C ALA A 148 -2.69 -7.09 -7.73
N GLY A 149 -3.74 -7.69 -8.32
CA GLY A 149 -4.35 -7.18 -9.54
C GLY A 149 -3.58 -7.48 -10.81
N SER A 150 -2.46 -8.20 -10.73
CA SER A 150 -1.66 -8.66 -11.87
C SER A 150 -0.90 -7.56 -12.62
N PHE A 151 -0.54 -6.46 -11.96
CA PHE A 151 0.27 -5.42 -12.61
C PHE A 151 1.17 -4.67 -11.65
N LYS A 152 2.22 -4.06 -12.21
CA LYS A 152 3.15 -3.17 -11.52
C LYS A 152 3.04 -1.77 -12.11
N SER A 153 2.54 -0.81 -11.34
CA SER A 153 2.41 0.57 -11.80
C SER A 153 3.76 1.25 -12.00
N GLU A 154 4.76 0.89 -11.22
CA GLU A 154 6.12 1.42 -11.27
C GLU A 154 6.98 0.81 -12.40
N GLY A 155 6.45 -0.16 -13.10
CA GLY A 155 7.12 -0.81 -14.23
C GLY A 155 6.34 -0.66 -15.53
N LEU A 156 6.30 -1.73 -16.32
CA LEU A 156 5.63 -1.77 -17.62
C LEU A 156 4.10 -1.59 -17.48
N GLY A 157 3.55 -1.75 -16.27
CA GLY A 157 2.11 -1.55 -16.00
C GLY A 157 1.59 -0.20 -16.50
N ILE A 158 2.43 0.82 -16.55
CA ILE A 158 2.02 2.14 -17.06
C ILE A 158 1.44 2.09 -18.47
N THR A 159 1.80 1.10 -19.27
CA THR A 159 1.28 0.92 -20.64
C THR A 159 -0.18 0.45 -20.67
N LEU A 160 -0.70 -0.05 -19.53
CA LEU A 160 -2.06 -0.57 -19.42
C LEU A 160 -3.08 0.51 -19.08
N PHE A 161 -2.62 1.69 -18.69
CA PHE A 161 -3.47 2.72 -18.09
C PHE A 161 -3.87 3.79 -19.10
N GLU A 162 -5.08 4.28 -18.93
CA GLU A 162 -5.57 5.50 -19.58
C GLU A 162 -5.26 6.73 -18.72
N ARG A 163 -5.47 6.63 -17.40
CA ARG A 163 -5.14 7.68 -16.43
C ARG A 163 -5.08 7.16 -15.03
N LEU A 164 -4.46 7.93 -14.15
CA LEU A 164 -4.37 7.69 -12.71
C LEU A 164 -5.08 8.82 -11.98
N GLU A 165 -5.78 8.49 -10.88
CA GLU A 165 -6.55 9.46 -10.11
C GLU A 165 -6.42 9.20 -8.63
N GLY A 166 -5.85 10.16 -7.90
CA GLY A 166 -5.65 10.09 -6.47
C GLY A 166 -4.79 11.24 -5.97
N ARG A 167 -4.81 11.45 -4.65
CA ARG A 167 -4.07 12.56 -4.02
C ARG A 167 -2.55 12.36 -4.10
N ASP A 168 -2.09 11.12 -3.94
CA ASP A 168 -0.67 10.80 -3.80
C ASP A 168 -0.31 9.54 -4.59
N PRO A 169 0.49 9.67 -5.67
CA PRO A 169 0.89 8.50 -6.46
C PRO A 169 1.75 7.50 -5.66
N ASN A 170 2.40 7.93 -4.58
CA ASN A 170 3.15 7.02 -3.72
C ASN A 170 2.23 6.03 -3.00
N SER A 171 0.97 6.39 -2.77
CA SER A 171 -0.01 5.48 -2.16
C SER A 171 -0.24 4.24 -3.02
N LEU A 172 -0.23 4.39 -4.35
CA LEU A 172 -0.37 3.27 -5.27
C LEU A 172 0.78 2.26 -5.13
N VAL A 173 1.98 2.74 -4.85
CA VAL A 173 3.16 1.88 -4.63
C VAL A 173 3.15 1.25 -3.24
N GLY A 174 2.45 1.84 -2.28
CA GLY A 174 2.20 1.20 -0.99
C GLY A 174 2.37 2.04 0.26
N LEU A 175 2.69 3.34 0.16
CA LEU A 175 2.82 4.21 1.32
C LEU A 175 2.37 5.64 1.00
N PRO A 176 1.25 6.10 1.58
CA PRO A 176 0.73 7.45 1.35
C PRO A 176 1.61 8.50 2.06
N LEU A 177 2.57 9.06 1.37
CA LEU A 177 3.56 9.96 1.98
C LEU A 177 2.97 11.33 2.36
N ILE A 178 2.01 11.85 1.57
CA ILE A 178 1.36 13.13 1.90
C ILE A 178 0.61 13.00 3.24
N ALA A 179 -0.19 11.93 3.39
CA ALA A 179 -0.90 11.65 4.62
C ALA A 179 0.06 11.40 5.78
N LEU A 180 1.14 10.65 5.55
CA LEU A 180 2.15 10.38 6.57
C LEU A 180 2.82 11.66 7.05
N CYS A 181 3.18 12.58 6.15
CA CYS A 181 3.75 13.87 6.53
C CYS A 181 2.80 14.68 7.42
N GLN A 182 1.50 14.67 7.13
CA GLN A 182 0.49 15.31 7.98
C GLN A 182 0.45 14.71 9.37
N MET A 183 0.47 13.37 9.46
CA MET A 183 0.48 12.65 10.74
C MET A 183 1.74 12.95 11.55
N LEU A 184 2.90 12.95 10.90
CA LEU A 184 4.19 13.26 11.55
C LEU A 184 4.19 14.68 12.11
N ARG A 185 3.69 15.67 11.36
CA ARG A 185 3.61 17.04 11.85
C ARG A 185 2.71 17.19 13.08
N ARG A 186 1.62 16.41 13.17
CA ARG A 186 0.75 16.40 14.35
C ARG A 186 1.47 15.86 15.58
N GLU A 187 2.46 15.01 15.39
CA GLU A 187 3.33 14.51 16.46
C GLU A 187 4.54 15.45 16.72
N GLY A 188 4.57 16.59 16.10
CA GLY A 188 5.71 17.52 16.23
C GLY A 188 6.96 17.09 15.46
N TYR A 189 6.83 16.14 14.54
CA TYR A 189 7.94 15.62 13.75
C TYR A 189 7.84 16.14 12.31
N ASN A 190 8.57 17.20 12.02
CA ASN A 190 8.52 17.82 10.69
C ASN A 190 9.76 17.44 9.87
N PRO A 191 9.59 16.72 8.74
CA PRO A 191 10.73 16.31 7.90
C PRO A 191 11.62 17.46 7.42
N LEU A 192 11.05 18.66 7.31
CA LEU A 192 11.79 19.82 6.80
C LEU A 192 12.57 20.56 7.88
N LEU A 193 12.35 20.25 9.15
CA LEU A 193 12.95 20.95 10.29
C LEU A 193 13.84 20.05 11.16
N SER A 194 14.02 18.81 10.74
CA SER A 194 14.82 17.82 11.48
C SER A 194 16.23 17.70 10.90
#